data_a2c03458876ad55a096f130ebcb7bba8
#
_entry.id   a2c03458876ad55a096f130ebcb7bba8
#
_cell.length_a   1.000
_cell.length_b   1.000
_cell.length_c   1.000
_cell.angle_alpha   90.00
_cell.angle_beta   90.00
_cell.angle_gamma   90.00
#
_symmetry.space_group_name_H-M   'P 1'
#
loop_
_entity.id
_entity.type
_entity.pdbx_description
1 polymer ?
#
loop_
_entity_poly.entity_id
_entity_poly.type
_entity_poly.pdbx_seq_one_letter_code
_entity_poly.pdbx_strand_id
1 'polypeptide(L)'
;MAAVFVVTICLTLAYGYLPKQKAITQTSHLLTDPFLQLPTATSVRVVWFTEFAGSKHMVSYGENLQRTAFANTTKLSRLREDQQSRVGKQTQDGQIYQHPVKRDIWRHEAEVVELTPGKRIPYRVTSVEENSNLVSSQIFSLAPAPMPSTPLKILLTSDHQLKPMTAANLQKVVKTVGQVDAVFLAGDLVDIADRASEWFDDNRGNAFFPTLQGRAKYEIEFNRIKTSYIGGEIIQHAPMFTAIGNHEVMGRFERKGSLGGEFNDAIPRDVAKSCTVRNR
;
A
#
# COMPACT_ATOMS: atom_id res chain seq x y z
N MET A 1 -87.27 -9.79 12.68
CA MET A 1 -86.33 -8.97 12.00
C MET A 1 -84.91 -9.40 12.45
N ALA A 2 -84.19 -10.12 11.63
CA ALA A 2 -82.86 -10.59 11.94
C ALA A 2 -81.82 -9.67 11.21
N ALA A 3 -80.98 -9.04 11.98
CA ALA A 3 -79.94 -8.21 11.45
C ALA A 3 -78.67 -9.06 11.15
N VAL A 4 -78.25 -9.11 9.88
CA VAL A 4 -77.06 -9.78 9.43
C VAL A 4 -75.90 -8.77 9.50
N PHE A 5 -74.94 -9.02 10.37
CA PHE A 5 -73.67 -8.27 10.37
C PHE A 5 -72.69 -8.92 9.38
N VAL A 6 -72.29 -8.20 8.32
CA VAL A 6 -71.24 -8.58 7.40
C VAL A 6 -69.99 -7.96 7.95
N VAL A 7 -69.05 -8.81 8.41
CA VAL A 7 -67.66 -8.37 8.78
C VAL A 7 -66.80 -8.52 7.57
N THR A 8 -66.39 -7.40 6.96
CA THR A 8 -65.42 -7.36 5.87
C THR A 8 -64.02 -7.31 6.47
N ILE A 9 -63.25 -8.41 6.36
CA ILE A 9 -61.84 -8.46 6.75
C ILE A 9 -61.01 -7.93 5.58
N CYS A 10 -60.47 -6.72 5.69
CA CYS A 10 -59.46 -6.19 4.77
C CYS A 10 -58.10 -6.77 5.15
N LEU A 11 -57.61 -7.75 4.38
CA LEU A 11 -56.21 -8.20 4.41
C LEU A 11 -55.38 -7.19 3.64
N THR A 12 -54.71 -6.29 4.34
CA THR A 12 -53.63 -5.47 3.78
C THR A 12 -52.36 -6.30 3.71
N LEU A 13 -52.03 -6.74 2.52
CA LEU A 13 -50.69 -7.30 2.20
C LEU A 13 -49.66 -6.19 2.30
N ALA A 14 -48.93 -6.10 3.42
CA ALA A 14 -47.78 -5.28 3.56
C ALA A 14 -46.62 -5.92 2.72
N TYR A 15 -46.49 -5.49 1.48
CA TYR A 15 -45.26 -5.74 0.71
C TYR A 15 -44.13 -4.98 1.39
N GLY A 16 -43.30 -5.70 2.14
CA GLY A 16 -42.07 -5.14 2.68
C GLY A 16 -41.14 -4.71 1.56
N TYR A 17 -41.00 -3.40 1.37
CA TYR A 17 -39.99 -2.79 0.54
C TYR A 17 -38.64 -3.02 1.24
N LEU A 18 -37.94 -4.10 0.90
CA LEU A 18 -36.54 -4.25 1.26
C LEU A 18 -35.77 -3.24 0.42
N PRO A 19 -35.10 -2.28 1.01
CA PRO A 19 -34.24 -1.39 0.25
C PRO A 19 -33.16 -2.28 -0.42
N LYS A 20 -33.13 -2.29 -1.75
CA LYS A 20 -32.00 -2.83 -2.50
C LYS A 20 -30.78 -2.06 -2.03
N GLN A 21 -29.95 -2.68 -1.18
CA GLN A 21 -28.60 -2.19 -0.97
C GLN A 21 -27.95 -2.10 -2.36
N LYS A 22 -27.75 -0.87 -2.80
CA LYS A 22 -26.86 -0.60 -3.95
C LYS A 22 -25.53 -1.19 -3.55
N ALA A 23 -25.15 -2.33 -4.12
CA ALA A 23 -23.79 -2.80 -4.06
C ALA A 23 -22.95 -1.65 -4.60
N ILE A 24 -22.18 -1.01 -3.71
CA ILE A 24 -21.14 -0.09 -4.13
C ILE A 24 -20.17 -1.01 -4.87
N THR A 25 -20.21 -0.95 -6.18
CA THR A 25 -19.19 -1.59 -7.03
C THR A 25 -17.92 -0.82 -6.72
N GLN A 26 -17.17 -1.32 -5.74
CA GLN A 26 -15.84 -0.83 -5.45
C GLN A 26 -15.03 -1.17 -6.70
N THR A 27 -14.67 -0.16 -7.49
CA THR A 27 -13.78 -0.36 -8.63
C THR A 27 -12.47 -0.87 -8.07
N SER A 28 -12.15 -2.11 -8.37
CA SER A 28 -10.92 -2.75 -7.94
C SER A 28 -9.73 -1.96 -8.46
N HIS A 29 -8.78 -1.73 -7.59
CA HIS A 29 -7.54 -1.03 -7.93
C HIS A 29 -6.36 -1.72 -7.25
N LEU A 30 -5.18 -1.53 -7.79
CA LEU A 30 -3.96 -1.91 -7.11
C LEU A 30 -3.83 -1.07 -5.84
N LEU A 31 -3.49 -1.72 -4.72
CA LEU A 31 -3.28 -1.02 -3.45
C LEU A 31 -2.05 -0.09 -3.52
N THR A 32 -1.04 -0.49 -4.31
CA THR A 32 0.11 0.36 -4.65
C THR A 32 0.37 0.33 -6.15
N ASP A 33 1.00 1.37 -6.69
CA ASP A 33 1.74 1.24 -7.93
C ASP A 33 2.89 0.24 -7.73
N PRO A 34 3.44 -0.36 -8.81
CA PRO A 34 4.62 -1.19 -8.68
C PRO A 34 5.84 -0.37 -8.23
N PHE A 35 6.75 -1.03 -7.54
CA PHE A 35 8.05 -0.47 -7.18
C PHE A 35 9.16 -1.47 -7.42
N LEU A 36 10.40 -0.96 -7.54
CA LEU A 36 11.55 -1.75 -7.93
C LEU A 36 12.40 -2.13 -6.72
N GLN A 37 12.94 -3.35 -6.75
CA GLN A 37 13.87 -3.87 -5.73
C GLN A 37 14.95 -4.75 -6.36
N LEU A 38 16.03 -4.98 -5.64
CA LEU A 38 17.09 -5.96 -5.91
C LEU A 38 17.55 -6.00 -7.37
N PRO A 39 18.03 -4.88 -7.94
CA PRO A 39 18.55 -4.87 -9.28
C PRO A 39 19.86 -5.66 -9.36
N THR A 40 20.02 -6.43 -10.43
CA THR A 40 21.28 -7.04 -10.85
C THR A 40 21.75 -6.42 -12.16
N ALA A 41 22.85 -6.87 -12.72
CA ALA A 41 23.31 -6.37 -14.03
C ALA A 41 22.28 -6.60 -15.15
N THR A 42 21.43 -7.61 -15.04
CA THR A 42 20.51 -8.04 -16.11
C THR A 42 19.10 -8.33 -15.63
N SER A 43 18.76 -8.03 -14.37
CA SER A 43 17.41 -8.23 -13.82
C SER A 43 17.05 -7.15 -12.82
N VAL A 44 15.73 -7.05 -12.52
CA VAL A 44 15.19 -6.25 -11.42
C VAL A 44 13.90 -6.91 -10.94
N ARG A 45 13.63 -6.83 -9.64
CA ARG A 45 12.34 -7.27 -9.09
C ARG A 45 11.34 -6.15 -9.09
N VAL A 46 10.13 -6.46 -9.53
CA VAL A 46 8.97 -5.58 -9.54
C VAL A 46 8.00 -6.10 -8.49
N VAL A 47 7.62 -5.24 -7.54
CA VAL A 47 6.76 -5.58 -6.41
C VAL A 47 5.55 -4.66 -6.39
N TRP A 48 4.36 -5.20 -6.06
CA TRP A 48 3.15 -4.42 -5.82
C TRP A 48 2.23 -5.14 -4.84
N PHE A 49 1.19 -4.45 -4.37
CA PHE A 49 0.24 -4.98 -3.40
C PHE A 49 -1.20 -4.87 -3.89
N THR A 50 -2.03 -5.84 -3.47
CA THR A 50 -3.48 -5.84 -3.66
C THR A 50 -4.21 -6.23 -2.37
N GLU A 51 -5.52 -5.98 -2.30
CA GLU A 51 -6.40 -6.47 -1.23
C GLU A 51 -7.16 -7.75 -1.66
N PHE A 52 -6.77 -8.38 -2.74
CA PHE A 52 -7.32 -9.64 -3.23
C PHE A 52 -6.19 -10.60 -3.61
N ALA A 53 -6.44 -11.91 -3.42
CA ALA A 53 -5.48 -12.95 -3.78
C ALA A 53 -5.28 -13.05 -5.30
N GLY A 54 -6.39 -12.95 -6.02
CA GLY A 54 -6.43 -13.06 -7.48
C GLY A 54 -6.02 -14.42 -8.03
N SER A 55 -6.16 -14.57 -9.32
CA SER A 55 -5.83 -15.80 -10.04
C SER A 55 -4.52 -15.72 -10.81
N LYS A 56 -4.09 -14.52 -11.21
CA LYS A 56 -2.89 -14.31 -12.02
C LYS A 56 -2.33 -12.90 -11.84
N HIS A 57 -1.03 -12.79 -11.67
CA HIS A 57 -0.31 -11.54 -11.51
C HIS A 57 0.92 -11.52 -12.39
N MET A 58 1.14 -10.42 -13.14
CA MET A 58 2.22 -10.37 -14.11
C MET A 58 2.76 -8.98 -14.34
N VAL A 59 4.00 -8.91 -14.79
CA VAL A 59 4.66 -7.71 -15.32
C VAL A 59 4.77 -7.86 -16.84
N SER A 60 4.22 -6.93 -17.59
CA SER A 60 4.49 -6.77 -19.01
C SER A 60 5.60 -5.74 -19.19
N TYR A 61 6.63 -6.04 -19.98
CA TYR A 61 7.81 -5.18 -20.14
C TYR A 61 8.45 -5.28 -21.54
N GLY A 62 9.37 -4.38 -21.84
CA GLY A 62 10.00 -4.25 -23.17
C GLY A 62 9.40 -3.09 -23.96
N GLU A 63 10.01 -2.71 -25.08
CA GLU A 63 9.65 -1.51 -25.85
C GLU A 63 8.15 -1.39 -26.17
N ASN A 64 7.51 -2.54 -26.47
CA ASN A 64 6.06 -2.62 -26.74
C ASN A 64 5.33 -3.47 -25.70
N LEU A 65 5.88 -3.64 -24.49
CA LEU A 65 5.33 -4.48 -23.41
C LEU A 65 5.09 -5.94 -23.86
N GLN A 66 5.88 -6.46 -24.80
CA GLN A 66 5.68 -7.75 -25.44
C GLN A 66 6.21 -8.94 -24.62
N ARG A 67 7.02 -8.67 -23.60
CA ARG A 67 7.56 -9.70 -22.69
C ARG A 67 6.73 -9.74 -21.41
N THR A 68 6.67 -10.91 -20.80
CA THR A 68 5.88 -11.11 -19.57
C THR A 68 6.68 -11.89 -18.54
N ALA A 69 6.68 -11.41 -17.28
CA ALA A 69 7.15 -12.14 -16.11
C ALA A 69 5.96 -12.35 -15.16
N PHE A 70 5.78 -13.59 -14.68
CA PHE A 70 4.73 -13.91 -13.71
C PHE A 70 5.22 -13.70 -12.30
N ALA A 71 4.32 -13.24 -11.44
CA ALA A 71 4.63 -12.95 -10.05
C ALA A 71 4.35 -14.16 -9.14
N ASN A 72 5.17 -14.29 -8.12
CA ASN A 72 4.85 -15.05 -6.92
C ASN A 72 3.99 -14.18 -5.99
N THR A 73 2.97 -14.79 -5.38
CA THR A 73 2.03 -14.10 -4.49
C THR A 73 2.19 -14.62 -3.07
N THR A 74 2.32 -13.71 -2.11
CA THR A 74 2.41 -14.04 -0.68
C THR A 74 1.45 -13.17 0.11
N LYS A 75 0.62 -13.78 0.96
CA LYS A 75 -0.25 -13.07 1.89
C LYS A 75 0.57 -12.52 3.05
N LEU A 76 0.44 -11.24 3.34
CA LEU A 76 1.07 -10.63 4.50
C LEU A 76 0.36 -11.08 5.79
N SER A 77 1.14 -11.42 6.82
CA SER A 77 0.60 -12.08 8.01
C SER A 77 0.31 -11.13 9.17
N ARG A 78 0.95 -9.96 9.21
CA ARG A 78 0.96 -9.09 10.39
C ARG A 78 0.09 -7.85 10.28
N LEU A 79 -0.28 -7.43 9.09
CA LEU A 79 -0.99 -6.18 8.87
C LEU A 79 -2.40 -6.20 9.45
N ARG A 80 -2.74 -5.14 10.16
CA ARG A 80 -4.01 -4.93 10.85
C ARG A 80 -4.37 -3.44 10.87
N GLU A 81 -5.60 -3.17 11.26
CA GLU A 81 -6.05 -1.85 11.67
C GLU A 81 -6.43 -1.87 13.14
N ASP A 82 -6.33 -0.74 13.82
CA ASP A 82 -6.67 -0.55 15.24
C ASP A 82 -7.43 0.77 15.46
N GLN A 83 -7.73 1.11 16.72
CA GLN A 83 -8.48 2.32 17.07
C GLN A 83 -7.81 3.64 16.59
N GLN A 84 -6.52 3.63 16.38
CA GLN A 84 -5.77 4.80 15.92
C GLN A 84 -5.58 4.82 14.41
N SER A 85 -6.01 3.75 13.70
CA SER A 85 -5.99 3.71 12.24
C SER A 85 -6.84 4.83 11.66
N ARG A 86 -6.43 5.32 10.50
CA ARG A 86 -7.12 6.40 9.78
C ARG A 86 -7.46 5.96 8.37
N VAL A 87 -8.55 5.20 8.25
CA VAL A 87 -9.02 4.63 6.98
C VAL A 87 -10.48 5.01 6.75
N GLY A 88 -10.76 5.69 5.64
CA GLY A 88 -12.12 6.02 5.23
C GLY A 88 -12.92 6.79 6.29
N LYS A 89 -14.20 6.46 6.47
CA LYS A 89 -15.10 7.12 7.43
C LYS A 89 -14.73 6.87 8.89
N GLN A 90 -13.98 5.83 9.16
CA GLN A 90 -13.57 5.44 10.50
C GLN A 90 -12.76 6.49 11.24
N THR A 91 -12.04 7.31 10.52
CA THR A 91 -11.14 8.30 11.08
C THR A 91 -11.82 9.52 11.70
N GLN A 92 -13.13 9.68 11.52
CA GLN A 92 -13.85 10.81 12.11
C GLN A 92 -14.12 10.60 13.61
N ASP A 93 -14.26 9.36 14.04
CA ASP A 93 -14.59 9.02 15.43
C ASP A 93 -13.85 7.79 16.01
N GLY A 94 -12.97 7.14 15.27
CA GLY A 94 -12.12 6.04 15.75
C GLY A 94 -12.91 4.78 16.16
N GLN A 95 -14.17 4.67 15.77
CA GLN A 95 -15.07 3.70 16.38
C GLN A 95 -15.14 2.33 15.68
N ILE A 96 -14.75 2.22 14.41
CA ILE A 96 -14.92 0.98 13.64
C ILE A 96 -13.95 -0.12 14.11
N TYR A 97 -12.74 0.22 14.53
CA TYR A 97 -11.75 -0.76 15.01
C TYR A 97 -11.53 -0.65 16.52
N GLN A 98 -12.54 -0.95 17.31
CA GLN A 98 -12.39 -0.97 18.79
C GLN A 98 -11.33 -1.97 19.25
N HIS A 99 -11.06 -2.99 18.45
CA HIS A 99 -10.00 -3.98 18.63
C HIS A 99 -9.19 -4.13 17.34
N PRO A 100 -7.93 -4.61 17.43
CA PRO A 100 -7.14 -4.86 16.24
C PRO A 100 -7.83 -5.83 15.28
N VAL A 101 -8.04 -5.40 14.04
CA VAL A 101 -8.67 -6.19 12.97
C VAL A 101 -7.64 -6.46 11.88
N LYS A 102 -7.43 -7.73 11.56
CA LYS A 102 -6.49 -8.13 10.50
C LYS A 102 -6.96 -7.57 9.16
N ARG A 103 -6.03 -6.99 8.41
CA ARG A 103 -6.24 -6.55 7.04
C ARG A 103 -5.54 -7.51 6.09
N ASP A 104 -6.28 -8.06 5.16
CA ASP A 104 -5.77 -9.03 4.20
C ASP A 104 -5.16 -8.30 3.02
N ILE A 105 -3.83 -8.43 2.90
CA ILE A 105 -3.04 -7.81 1.84
C ILE A 105 -2.11 -8.87 1.25
N TRP A 106 -2.01 -8.88 -0.07
CA TRP A 106 -1.14 -9.78 -0.84
C TRP A 106 -0.02 -8.98 -1.50
N ARG A 107 1.19 -9.49 -1.35
CA ARG A 107 2.39 -9.02 -2.00
C ARG A 107 2.66 -9.86 -3.24
N HIS A 108 2.79 -9.20 -4.37
CA HIS A 108 3.16 -9.82 -5.65
C HIS A 108 4.58 -9.39 -5.99
N GLU A 109 5.40 -10.35 -6.43
CA GLU A 109 6.78 -10.10 -6.81
C GLU A 109 7.12 -10.89 -8.07
N ALA A 110 7.58 -10.20 -9.11
CA ALA A 110 8.07 -10.80 -10.34
C ALA A 110 9.51 -10.36 -10.60
N GLU A 111 10.36 -11.29 -11.03
CA GLU A 111 11.70 -10.98 -11.51
C GLU A 111 11.65 -10.75 -13.02
N VAL A 112 11.98 -9.53 -13.43
CA VAL A 112 12.14 -9.14 -14.83
C VAL A 112 13.59 -9.38 -15.21
N VAL A 113 13.82 -10.23 -16.20
CA VAL A 113 15.16 -10.73 -16.58
C VAL A 113 15.54 -10.34 -18.01
N GLU A 114 16.79 -10.67 -18.41
CA GLU A 114 17.36 -10.39 -19.73
C GLU A 114 17.30 -8.90 -20.08
N LEU A 115 17.56 -8.07 -19.10
CA LEU A 115 17.70 -6.63 -19.27
C LEU A 115 19.09 -6.30 -19.80
N THR A 116 19.17 -5.25 -20.60
CA THR A 116 20.45 -4.71 -21.09
C THR A 116 20.98 -3.70 -20.07
N PRO A 117 22.20 -3.88 -19.54
CA PRO A 117 22.83 -2.91 -18.65
C PRO A 117 22.77 -1.48 -19.19
N GLY A 118 22.41 -0.53 -18.35
CA GLY A 118 22.29 0.89 -18.70
C GLY A 118 21.08 1.25 -19.57
N LYS A 119 20.26 0.29 -19.99
CA LYS A 119 19.06 0.57 -20.79
C LYS A 119 17.81 0.56 -19.93
N ARG A 120 17.04 1.65 -19.99
CA ARG A 120 15.73 1.76 -19.36
C ARG A 120 14.63 1.36 -20.35
N ILE A 121 13.67 0.56 -19.89
CA ILE A 121 12.56 0.06 -20.72
C ILE A 121 11.22 0.28 -20.03
N PRO A 122 10.10 0.42 -20.77
CA PRO A 122 8.76 0.51 -20.18
C PRO A 122 8.30 -0.82 -19.57
N TYR A 123 7.48 -0.70 -18.52
CA TYR A 123 6.77 -1.82 -17.91
C TYR A 123 5.46 -1.39 -17.27
N ARG A 124 4.56 -2.35 -17.06
CA ARG A 124 3.37 -2.22 -16.22
C ARG A 124 3.04 -3.54 -15.53
N VAL A 125 2.32 -3.50 -14.43
CA VAL A 125 1.80 -4.68 -13.77
C VAL A 125 0.32 -4.86 -14.05
N THR A 126 -0.13 -6.12 -14.05
CA THR A 126 -1.53 -6.50 -14.17
C THR A 126 -1.83 -7.59 -13.17
N SER A 127 -2.90 -7.43 -12.41
CA SER A 127 -3.49 -8.42 -11.52
C SER A 127 -4.87 -8.81 -12.03
N VAL A 128 -5.18 -10.11 -12.00
CA VAL A 128 -6.48 -10.65 -12.36
C VAL A 128 -7.19 -11.08 -11.09
N GLU A 129 -8.34 -10.49 -10.82
CA GLU A 129 -9.18 -10.86 -9.68
C GLU A 129 -9.78 -12.26 -9.85
N GLU A 130 -10.39 -12.79 -8.79
CA GLU A 130 -11.10 -14.07 -8.81
C GLU A 130 -12.28 -14.09 -9.79
N ASN A 131 -12.91 -12.94 -10.00
CA ASN A 131 -14.02 -12.74 -10.96
C ASN A 131 -13.53 -12.47 -12.39
N SER A 132 -12.22 -12.59 -12.65
CA SER A 132 -11.55 -12.34 -13.93
C SER A 132 -11.46 -10.87 -14.36
N ASN A 133 -11.77 -9.90 -13.49
CA ASN A 133 -11.50 -8.50 -13.76
C ASN A 133 -9.98 -8.24 -13.82
N LEU A 134 -9.56 -7.42 -14.77
CA LEU A 134 -8.17 -7.00 -14.95
C LEU A 134 -7.94 -5.65 -14.29
N VAL A 135 -6.98 -5.60 -13.38
CA VAL A 135 -6.53 -4.37 -12.74
C VAL A 135 -5.08 -4.12 -13.13
N SER A 136 -4.80 -3.03 -13.81
CA SER A 136 -3.46 -2.71 -14.31
C SER A 136 -2.98 -1.36 -13.78
N SER A 137 -1.65 -1.26 -13.60
CA SER A 137 -1.00 0.03 -13.35
C SER A 137 -0.92 0.87 -14.63
N GLN A 138 -0.48 2.11 -14.49
CA GLN A 138 0.05 2.88 -15.59
C GLN A 138 1.36 2.26 -16.10
N ILE A 139 1.88 2.79 -17.20
CA ILE A 139 3.19 2.38 -17.73
C ILE A 139 4.25 3.21 -17.06
N PHE A 140 5.20 2.54 -16.42
CA PHE A 140 6.40 3.11 -15.80
C PHE A 140 7.66 2.65 -16.55
N SER A 141 8.83 3.00 -16.04
CA SER A 141 10.09 2.55 -16.63
C SER A 141 10.99 1.90 -15.60
N LEU A 142 11.67 0.83 -15.97
CA LEU A 142 12.66 0.15 -15.16
C LEU A 142 14.01 0.05 -15.87
N ALA A 143 15.06 -0.13 -15.11
CA ALA A 143 16.38 -0.45 -15.60
C ALA A 143 17.04 -1.47 -14.65
N PRO A 144 17.97 -2.31 -15.13
CA PRO A 144 18.82 -3.12 -14.26
C PRO A 144 19.82 -2.22 -13.51
N ALA A 145 20.69 -2.83 -12.70
CA ALA A 145 21.77 -2.09 -12.04
C ALA A 145 22.60 -1.31 -13.08
N PRO A 146 23.04 -0.10 -12.74
CA PRO A 146 23.86 0.72 -13.64
C PRO A 146 25.22 0.06 -13.90
N MET A 147 25.83 0.40 -15.03
CA MET A 147 27.17 -0.07 -15.33
C MET A 147 28.21 0.51 -14.35
N PRO A 148 29.31 -0.22 -14.07
CA PRO A 148 30.41 0.31 -13.28
C PRO A 148 30.83 1.69 -13.79
N SER A 149 31.20 2.57 -12.86
CA SER A 149 31.67 3.95 -13.15
C SER A 149 30.60 4.91 -13.71
N THR A 150 29.32 4.50 -13.77
CA THR A 150 28.24 5.43 -14.12
C THR A 150 27.96 6.35 -12.92
N PRO A 151 27.94 7.68 -13.10
CA PRO A 151 27.51 8.60 -12.05
C PRO A 151 26.07 8.33 -11.65
N LEU A 152 25.78 8.27 -10.36
CA LEU A 152 24.46 7.94 -9.81
C LEU A 152 23.86 9.14 -9.06
N LYS A 153 22.56 9.33 -9.24
CA LYS A 153 21.74 10.18 -8.39
C LYS A 153 21.02 9.31 -7.36
N ILE A 154 21.42 9.44 -6.11
CA ILE A 154 20.84 8.65 -5.02
C ILE A 154 19.99 9.55 -4.12
N LEU A 155 18.74 9.16 -3.87
CA LEU A 155 17.94 9.73 -2.80
C LEU A 155 18.22 8.95 -1.52
N LEU A 156 18.80 9.63 -0.53
CA LEU A 156 18.96 9.12 0.83
C LEU A 156 17.99 9.86 1.74
N THR A 157 17.13 9.13 2.45
CA THR A 157 16.12 9.67 3.36
C THR A 157 15.81 8.69 4.49
N SER A 158 15.10 9.14 5.52
CA SER A 158 14.64 8.32 6.65
C SER A 158 13.43 8.97 7.34
N ASP A 159 12.91 8.34 8.40
CA ASP A 159 11.94 8.94 9.33
C ASP A 159 10.70 9.50 8.64
N HIS A 160 10.15 8.77 7.68
CA HIS A 160 8.94 9.19 6.98
C HIS A 160 7.74 9.25 7.92
N GLN A 161 7.42 8.17 8.64
CA GLN A 161 6.50 8.08 9.78
C GLN A 161 5.23 8.94 9.66
N LEU A 162 4.67 9.07 8.45
CA LEU A 162 3.55 9.97 8.13
C LEU A 162 3.80 11.44 8.53
N LYS A 163 5.05 11.87 8.56
CA LYS A 163 5.40 13.25 8.96
C LYS A 163 4.89 14.28 7.95
N PRO A 164 4.49 15.46 8.42
CA PRO A 164 3.82 16.47 7.60
C PRO A 164 4.60 16.87 6.34
N MET A 165 5.93 16.98 6.43
CA MET A 165 6.74 17.47 5.31
C MET A 165 7.16 16.39 4.31
N THR A 166 6.90 15.10 4.58
CA THR A 166 7.39 14.00 3.73
C THR A 166 6.90 14.14 2.28
N ALA A 167 5.59 14.31 2.07
CA ALA A 167 5.04 14.46 0.73
C ALA A 167 5.59 15.70 0.00
N ALA A 168 5.72 16.83 0.71
CA ALA A 168 6.26 18.06 0.15
C ALA A 168 7.74 17.93 -0.24
N ASN A 169 8.56 17.32 0.62
CA ASN A 169 9.97 17.09 0.37
C ASN A 169 10.19 16.16 -0.83
N LEU A 170 9.47 15.04 -0.91
CA LEU A 170 9.59 14.10 -2.04
C LEU A 170 9.12 14.73 -3.36
N GLN A 171 8.04 15.52 -3.33
CA GLN A 171 7.62 16.31 -4.50
C GLN A 171 8.69 17.32 -4.91
N LYS A 172 9.37 17.94 -3.96
CA LYS A 172 10.47 18.87 -4.25
C LYS A 172 11.68 18.14 -4.86
N VAL A 173 12.02 16.93 -4.39
CA VAL A 173 13.08 16.10 -4.99
C VAL A 173 12.81 15.89 -6.47
N VAL A 174 11.63 15.39 -6.85
CA VAL A 174 11.29 15.16 -8.26
C VAL A 174 11.37 16.45 -9.08
N LYS A 175 10.91 17.58 -8.54
CA LYS A 175 10.95 18.89 -9.25
C LYS A 175 12.35 19.44 -9.44
N THR A 176 13.29 19.16 -8.51
CA THR A 176 14.62 19.78 -8.52
C THR A 176 15.73 18.88 -9.02
N VAL A 177 15.65 17.59 -8.72
CA VAL A 177 16.66 16.57 -9.08
C VAL A 177 16.22 15.79 -10.31
N GLY A 178 14.92 15.68 -10.53
CA GLY A 178 14.32 14.81 -11.54
C GLY A 178 14.40 13.34 -11.11
N GLN A 179 14.58 12.45 -12.08
CA GLN A 179 14.68 11.03 -11.82
C GLN A 179 15.98 10.68 -11.07
N VAL A 180 15.85 9.84 -10.04
CA VAL A 180 16.96 9.25 -9.31
C VAL A 180 17.20 7.81 -9.77
N ASP A 181 18.41 7.28 -9.49
CA ASP A 181 18.81 5.93 -9.90
C ASP A 181 18.58 4.90 -8.77
N ALA A 182 18.53 5.34 -7.52
CA ALA A 182 18.24 4.51 -6.36
C ALA A 182 17.67 5.34 -5.21
N VAL A 183 16.90 4.67 -4.33
CA VAL A 183 16.38 5.24 -3.08
C VAL A 183 16.90 4.41 -1.92
N PHE A 184 17.56 5.04 -0.96
CA PHE A 184 18.00 4.45 0.28
C PHE A 184 17.19 5.06 1.44
N LEU A 185 16.52 4.20 2.18
CA LEU A 185 15.70 4.55 3.34
C LEU A 185 16.37 3.99 4.59
N ALA A 186 16.81 4.87 5.47
CA ALA A 186 17.58 4.51 6.67
C ALA A 186 16.67 4.14 7.86
N GLY A 187 15.54 3.48 7.60
CA GLY A 187 14.58 3.00 8.60
C GLY A 187 13.51 4.03 8.95
N ASP A 188 12.66 3.65 9.90
CA ASP A 188 11.52 4.41 10.41
C ASP A 188 10.57 4.88 9.28
N LEU A 189 10.12 3.91 8.49
CA LEU A 189 9.33 4.13 7.29
C LEU A 189 7.90 4.58 7.63
N VAL A 190 7.31 3.98 8.67
CA VAL A 190 5.99 4.28 9.21
C VAL A 190 6.08 4.45 10.72
N ASP A 191 5.05 5.01 11.34
CA ASP A 191 5.00 5.13 12.80
C ASP A 191 4.70 3.77 13.46
N ILE A 192 3.84 2.96 12.82
CA ILE A 192 3.42 1.65 13.34
C ILE A 192 3.50 0.60 12.24
N ALA A 193 4.53 -0.24 12.28
CA ALA A 193 4.81 -1.23 11.25
C ALA A 193 3.65 -2.22 10.98
N ASP A 194 2.87 -2.56 12.00
CA ASP A 194 1.73 -3.48 11.86
C ASP A 194 0.46 -2.81 11.34
N ARG A 195 0.38 -1.46 11.28
CA ARG A 195 -0.81 -0.73 10.84
C ARG A 195 -0.79 -0.55 9.33
N ALA A 196 -1.70 -1.26 8.65
CA ALA A 196 -1.73 -1.28 7.19
C ALA A 196 -1.98 0.10 6.57
N SER A 197 -2.88 0.90 7.15
CA SER A 197 -3.18 2.23 6.63
C SER A 197 -1.96 3.14 6.54
N GLU A 198 -1.00 3.02 7.45
CA GLU A 198 0.20 3.85 7.42
C GLU A 198 1.10 3.57 6.21
N TRP A 199 1.05 2.34 5.71
CA TRP A 199 1.75 1.95 4.49
C TRP A 199 1.02 2.38 3.23
N PHE A 200 -0.32 2.25 3.20
CA PHE A 200 -1.06 2.20 1.95
C PHE A 200 -2.05 3.35 1.73
N ASP A 201 -2.85 3.72 2.72
CA ASP A 201 -4.03 4.54 2.47
C ASP A 201 -4.52 5.36 3.68
N ASP A 202 -3.61 5.75 4.58
CA ASP A 202 -3.95 6.69 5.66
C ASP A 202 -4.66 7.92 5.07
N ASN A 203 -5.86 8.23 5.60
CA ASN A 203 -6.72 9.25 5.02
C ASN A 203 -6.25 10.69 5.21
N ARG A 204 -5.18 10.92 6.00
CA ARG A 204 -4.47 12.21 5.98
C ARG A 204 -3.77 12.43 4.64
N GLY A 205 -3.58 11.36 3.84
CA GLY A 205 -3.03 11.42 2.52
C GLY A 205 -1.51 11.38 2.43
N ASN A 206 -0.81 11.02 3.52
CA ASN A 206 0.66 10.95 3.59
C ASN A 206 1.19 9.55 3.95
N ALA A 207 0.46 8.48 3.63
CA ALA A 207 0.92 7.11 3.78
C ALA A 207 2.23 6.86 3.01
N PHE A 208 3.00 5.87 3.48
CA PHE A 208 4.35 5.61 2.99
C PHE A 208 4.43 5.42 1.46
N PHE A 209 3.74 4.43 0.91
CA PHE A 209 3.78 4.17 -0.53
C PHE A 209 3.23 5.33 -1.36
N PRO A 210 2.06 5.90 -1.07
CA PRO A 210 1.55 7.05 -1.81
C PRO A 210 2.51 8.23 -1.88
N THR A 211 3.26 8.54 -0.81
CA THR A 211 4.21 9.66 -0.81
C THR A 211 5.41 9.43 -1.75
N LEU A 212 5.88 8.19 -1.86
CA LEU A 212 6.98 7.78 -2.74
C LEU A 212 6.53 7.45 -4.16
N GLN A 213 5.22 7.45 -4.41
CA GLN A 213 4.62 7.10 -5.69
C GLN A 213 3.90 8.27 -6.38
N GLY A 214 3.99 9.48 -5.83
CA GLY A 214 3.30 10.65 -6.39
C GLY A 214 1.77 10.58 -6.26
N ARG A 215 1.24 9.79 -5.32
CA ARG A 215 -0.19 9.54 -5.09
C ARG A 215 -0.69 10.04 -3.73
N ALA A 216 0.15 10.74 -2.99
CA ALA A 216 -0.25 11.39 -1.75
C ALA A 216 -1.32 12.46 -2.02
N LYS A 217 -2.13 12.73 -1.00
CA LYS A 217 -3.14 13.81 -1.02
C LYS A 217 -3.04 14.59 0.29
N TYR A 218 -1.83 15.03 0.60
CA TYR A 218 -1.55 15.66 1.87
C TYR A 218 -1.66 17.18 1.77
N GLU A 219 -2.45 17.80 2.65
CA GLU A 219 -2.62 19.24 2.72
C GLU A 219 -1.81 19.83 3.89
N ILE A 220 -1.04 20.88 3.62
CA ILE A 220 -0.38 21.69 4.63
C ILE A 220 -0.99 23.08 4.60
N GLU A 221 -1.44 23.55 5.76
CA GLU A 221 -1.93 24.92 5.93
C GLU A 221 -0.85 25.80 6.57
N PHE A 222 -0.49 26.87 5.88
CA PHE A 222 0.41 27.90 6.39
C PHE A 222 -0.19 29.29 6.09
N ASN A 223 -0.29 30.14 7.10
CA ASN A 223 -0.89 31.48 6.98
C ASN A 223 -2.29 31.47 6.31
N ARG A 224 -3.13 30.51 6.63
CA ARG A 224 -4.47 30.29 6.05
C ARG A 224 -4.46 29.88 4.57
N ILE A 225 -3.30 29.61 4.01
CA ILE A 225 -3.17 29.10 2.64
C ILE A 225 -2.96 27.59 2.73
N LYS A 226 -3.87 26.83 2.12
CA LYS A 226 -3.76 25.37 2.00
C LYS A 226 -3.02 25.02 0.72
N THR A 227 -2.02 24.18 0.85
CA THR A 227 -1.24 23.65 -0.28
C THR A 227 -1.29 22.13 -0.25
N SER A 228 -1.73 21.53 -1.35
CA SER A 228 -1.77 20.07 -1.51
C SER A 228 -0.47 19.55 -2.09
N TYR A 229 0.02 18.45 -1.53
CA TYR A 229 1.24 17.76 -1.97
C TYR A 229 0.91 16.33 -2.34
N ILE A 230 1.43 15.87 -3.49
CA ILE A 230 1.21 14.52 -4.01
C ILE A 230 2.39 13.58 -3.75
N GLY A 231 3.47 14.08 -3.17
CA GLY A 231 4.70 13.30 -3.06
C GLY A 231 5.50 13.24 -4.37
N GLY A 232 6.28 12.19 -4.56
CA GLY A 232 7.10 12.01 -5.74
C GLY A 232 6.89 10.64 -6.41
N GLU A 233 6.74 10.60 -7.73
CA GLU A 233 6.78 9.38 -8.52
C GLU A 233 8.25 8.94 -8.64
N ILE A 234 8.72 8.12 -7.71
CA ILE A 234 10.14 7.80 -7.54
C ILE A 234 10.40 6.30 -7.62
N ILE A 235 9.77 5.52 -6.72
CA ILE A 235 10.08 4.09 -6.56
C ILE A 235 9.55 3.20 -7.70
N GLN A 236 8.67 3.72 -8.53
CA GLN A 236 8.25 3.07 -9.76
C GLN A 236 9.40 3.01 -10.80
N HIS A 237 10.39 3.89 -10.67
CA HIS A 237 11.49 4.08 -11.63
C HIS A 237 12.87 3.77 -11.05
N ALA A 238 13.01 3.82 -9.73
CA ALA A 238 14.28 3.63 -9.02
C ALA A 238 14.12 2.51 -7.97
N PRO A 239 15.08 1.58 -7.87
CA PRO A 239 15.03 0.53 -6.87
C PRO A 239 15.15 1.12 -5.46
N MET A 240 14.32 0.57 -4.55
CA MET A 240 14.24 0.97 -3.17
C MET A 240 15.00 0.00 -2.28
N PHE A 241 15.89 0.52 -1.45
CA PHE A 241 16.65 -0.20 -0.44
C PHE A 241 16.31 0.36 0.94
N THR A 242 15.91 -0.51 1.86
CA THR A 242 15.48 -0.10 3.20
C THR A 242 16.37 -0.71 4.27
N ALA A 243 16.79 0.09 5.24
CA ALA A 243 17.26 -0.39 6.53
C ALA A 243 16.09 -0.60 7.49
N ILE A 244 16.33 -1.29 8.58
CA ILE A 244 15.39 -1.48 9.67
C ILE A 244 15.66 -0.39 10.71
N GLY A 245 14.65 0.42 11.03
CA GLY A 245 14.66 1.36 12.15
C GLY A 245 14.00 0.77 13.40
N ASN A 246 13.89 1.57 14.46
CA ASN A 246 13.24 1.11 15.69
C ASN A 246 11.72 0.95 15.51
N HIS A 247 11.08 1.74 14.66
CA HIS A 247 9.65 1.63 14.38
C HIS A 247 9.25 0.34 13.66
N GLU A 248 10.13 -0.26 12.87
CA GLU A 248 9.88 -1.54 12.21
C GLU A 248 9.95 -2.74 13.17
N VAL A 249 10.68 -2.62 14.29
CA VAL A 249 10.87 -3.71 15.27
C VAL A 249 10.07 -3.54 16.55
N MET A 250 9.40 -2.41 16.73
CA MET A 250 8.56 -2.14 17.89
C MET A 250 7.39 -3.10 17.97
N GLY A 251 7.35 -3.91 19.01
CA GLY A 251 6.30 -4.89 19.25
C GLY A 251 5.04 -4.30 19.87
N ARG A 252 5.11 -3.13 20.47
CA ARG A 252 4.04 -2.41 21.19
C ARG A 252 3.39 -3.19 22.32
N PHE A 253 4.15 -4.03 22.95
CA PHE A 253 3.69 -4.82 24.08
C PHE A 253 3.99 -4.11 25.42
N GLU A 254 4.90 -3.16 25.44
CA GLU A 254 5.14 -2.30 26.60
C GLU A 254 4.20 -1.09 26.63
N ARG A 255 3.56 -0.91 27.77
CA ARG A 255 2.55 0.16 27.99
C ARG A 255 3.15 1.52 28.41
N LYS A 256 4.47 1.59 28.57
CA LYS A 256 5.14 2.83 29.01
C LYS A 256 6.22 3.20 28.00
N GLY A 257 5.90 4.17 27.15
CA GLY A 257 6.79 4.67 26.13
C GLY A 257 8.03 5.37 26.71
N SER A 258 9.06 4.59 26.98
CA SER A 258 10.42 5.12 27.00
C SER A 258 11.13 4.63 25.75
N LEU A 259 12.00 5.43 25.16
CA LEU A 259 12.83 4.99 24.00
C LEU A 259 13.54 3.66 24.27
N GLY A 260 14.02 3.44 25.52
CA GLY A 260 14.63 2.17 25.90
C GLY A 260 13.64 1.00 25.93
N GLY A 261 12.37 1.22 26.30
CA GLY A 261 11.31 0.21 26.25
C GLY A 261 10.95 -0.14 24.80
N GLU A 262 10.84 0.86 23.93
CA GLU A 262 10.54 0.66 22.51
C GLU A 262 11.62 -0.15 21.81
N PHE A 263 12.90 0.10 22.06
CA PHE A 263 14.02 -0.67 21.50
C PHE A 263 14.09 -2.11 22.00
N ASN A 264 13.56 -2.37 23.20
CA ASN A 264 13.60 -3.71 23.81
C ASN A 264 12.26 -4.45 23.72
N ASP A 265 11.24 -3.86 23.12
CA ASP A 265 9.92 -4.45 22.95
C ASP A 265 9.93 -5.44 21.76
N ALA A 266 10.69 -6.52 21.93
CA ALA A 266 10.70 -7.62 20.99
C ALA A 266 9.32 -8.30 20.98
N ILE A 267 8.88 -8.74 19.79
CA ILE A 267 7.66 -9.54 19.66
C ILE A 267 7.74 -10.74 20.62
N PRO A 268 6.80 -10.91 21.56
CA PRO A 268 6.79 -12.05 22.46
C PRO A 268 6.92 -13.38 21.70
N ARG A 269 7.68 -14.32 22.23
CA ARG A 269 7.96 -15.61 21.59
C ARG A 269 6.71 -16.41 21.25
N ASP A 270 5.68 -16.33 22.06
CA ASP A 270 4.38 -16.96 21.86
C ASP A 270 3.64 -16.35 20.67
N VAL A 271 3.68 -15.03 20.52
CA VAL A 271 3.12 -14.33 19.35
C VAL A 271 3.90 -14.69 18.09
N ALA A 272 5.24 -14.68 18.13
CA ALA A 272 6.08 -15.08 17.00
C ALA A 272 5.83 -16.54 16.60
N LYS A 273 5.68 -17.46 17.57
CA LYS A 273 5.35 -18.86 17.31
C LYS A 273 3.97 -19.04 16.69
N SER A 274 2.98 -18.27 17.12
CA SER A 274 1.63 -18.34 16.54
C SER A 274 1.58 -17.88 15.08
N CYS A 275 2.51 -17.02 14.66
CA CYS A 275 2.65 -16.59 13.27
C CYS A 275 3.31 -17.64 12.37
N THR A 276 4.24 -18.45 12.93
CA THR A 276 4.97 -19.48 12.18
C THR A 276 4.21 -20.80 12.00
N VAL A 277 3.30 -21.15 12.90
CA VAL A 277 2.53 -22.42 12.85
C VAL A 277 1.43 -22.43 11.80
N ARG A 278 1.02 -21.28 11.26
CA ARG A 278 -0.05 -21.18 10.24
C ARG A 278 0.42 -21.30 8.78
N ASN A 279 1.70 -21.54 8.56
CA ASN A 279 2.30 -21.68 7.21
C ASN A 279 2.84 -23.11 6.95
N ARG A 280 2.24 -24.14 7.59
CA ARG A 280 2.51 -25.56 7.25
C ARG A 280 1.24 -26.24 6.78
#